data_8706ec4156f11021942911866531bb7d
#
_entry.id   8706ec4156f11021942911866531bb7d
#
_cell.length_a   1.000
_cell.length_b   1.000
_cell.length_c   1.000
_cell.angle_alpha   90.00
_cell.angle_beta   90.00
_cell.angle_gamma   90.00
#
_symmetry.space_group_name_H-M   'P 1'
#
loop_
_entity.id
_entity.type
_entity.pdbx_description
1 polymer ?
#
loop_
_entity_poly.entity_id
_entity_poly.type
_entity_poly.pdbx_seq_one_letter_code
_entity_poly.pdbx_strand_id
1 'polypeptide(L)'
;MDHQTPAEEMASLYRAVLDTVWRLERMGERDFALQVRRRAVTTYATRWDEGGQHELGRINRDALRRLASCRPAAGFALEASAEPS
;
A
#
# COMPACT_ATOMS: atom_id res chain seq x y z
N MET A 1 16.04 -9.62 -21.61
CA MET A 1 15.98 -9.64 -20.15
C MET A 1 15.90 -8.23 -19.63
N ASP A 2 14.87 -7.95 -18.94
CA ASP A 2 14.65 -6.58 -18.52
C ASP A 2 15.22 -6.35 -17.15
N HIS A 3 16.09 -5.39 -17.10
CA HIS A 3 16.63 -4.95 -15.83
C HIS A 3 16.06 -3.58 -15.56
N GLN A 4 15.29 -3.50 -14.49
CA GLN A 4 14.83 -2.20 -14.08
C GLN A 4 15.99 -1.44 -13.45
N THR A 5 16.09 -0.18 -13.78
CA THR A 5 17.05 0.68 -13.10
C THR A 5 16.58 0.89 -11.67
N PRO A 6 17.49 1.29 -10.76
CA PRO A 6 17.03 1.62 -9.40
C PRO A 6 15.93 2.66 -9.37
N ALA A 7 15.98 3.62 -10.29
CA ALA A 7 14.93 4.64 -10.36
C ALA A 7 13.60 4.02 -10.74
N GLU A 8 13.61 3.10 -11.70
CA GLU A 8 12.38 2.44 -12.11
C GLU A 8 11.81 1.57 -11.02
N GLU A 9 12.68 0.87 -10.29
CA GLU A 9 12.24 0.05 -9.18
C GLU A 9 11.62 0.90 -8.07
N MET A 10 12.25 2.02 -7.75
CA MET A 10 11.72 2.93 -6.76
C MET A 10 10.34 3.44 -7.18
N ALA A 11 10.21 3.82 -8.45
CA ALA A 11 8.93 4.32 -8.94
C ALA A 11 7.86 3.24 -8.89
N SER A 12 8.21 2.00 -9.24
CA SER A 12 7.26 0.89 -9.19
C SER A 12 6.81 0.61 -7.76
N LEU A 13 7.76 0.60 -6.83
CA LEU A 13 7.43 0.37 -5.43
C LEU A 13 6.56 1.49 -4.88
N TYR A 14 6.89 2.72 -5.25
CA TYR A 14 6.12 3.87 -4.79
C TYR A 14 4.68 3.80 -5.29
N ARG A 15 4.50 3.45 -6.57
CA ARG A 15 3.16 3.29 -7.11
C ARG A 15 2.39 2.19 -6.40
N ALA A 16 3.07 1.09 -6.08
CA ALA A 16 2.43 -0.02 -5.37
C ALA A 16 1.94 0.44 -4.00
N VAL A 17 2.76 1.24 -3.31
CA VAL A 17 2.35 1.77 -2.01
C VAL A 17 1.15 2.69 -2.17
N LEU A 18 1.17 3.57 -3.16
CA LEU A 18 0.06 4.50 -3.36
C LEU A 18 -1.22 3.76 -3.70
N ASP A 19 -1.13 2.68 -4.47
CA ASP A 19 -2.30 1.87 -4.76
C ASP A 19 -2.86 1.26 -3.48
N THR A 20 -1.99 0.77 -2.62
CA THR A 20 -2.41 0.21 -1.34
C THR A 20 -3.04 1.29 -0.45
N VAL A 21 -2.43 2.48 -0.45
CA VAL A 21 -2.98 3.62 0.29
C VAL A 21 -4.41 3.91 -0.16
N TRP A 22 -4.62 3.94 -1.47
CA TRP A 22 -5.95 4.21 -2.02
C TRP A 22 -6.96 3.15 -1.55
N ARG A 23 -6.54 1.89 -1.56
CA ARG A 23 -7.42 0.81 -1.09
C ARG A 23 -7.74 0.95 0.40
N LEU A 24 -6.73 1.32 1.18
CA LEU A 24 -6.94 1.54 2.61
C LEU A 24 -7.94 2.66 2.85
N GLU A 25 -7.82 3.74 2.08
CA GLU A 25 -8.75 4.86 2.20
C GLU A 25 -10.18 4.39 1.91
N ARG A 26 -10.34 3.55 0.91
CA ARG A 26 -11.66 3.04 0.57
C ARG A 26 -12.23 2.12 1.65
N MET A 27 -11.36 1.53 2.45
CA MET A 27 -11.79 0.69 3.55
C MET A 27 -12.04 1.49 4.82
N GLY A 28 -11.87 2.80 4.76
CA GLY A 28 -12.09 3.66 5.91
C GLY A 28 -10.89 3.83 6.81
N GLU A 29 -9.74 3.31 6.40
CA GLU A 29 -8.51 3.39 7.20
C GLU A 29 -7.73 4.66 6.84
N ARG A 30 -8.37 5.79 6.96
CA ARG A 30 -7.79 7.05 6.47
C ARG A 30 -6.55 7.48 7.22
N ASP A 31 -6.58 7.36 8.54
CA ASP A 31 -5.42 7.79 9.34
C ASP A 31 -4.22 6.93 9.05
N PHE A 32 -4.43 5.62 8.99
CA PHE A 32 -3.34 4.71 8.68
C PHE A 32 -2.82 4.94 7.26
N ALA A 33 -3.75 5.13 6.33
CA ALA A 33 -3.37 5.39 4.93
C ALA A 33 -2.53 6.66 4.83
N LEU A 34 -2.88 7.69 5.59
CA LEU A 34 -2.13 8.93 5.58
C LEU A 34 -0.71 8.71 6.11
N GLN A 35 -0.57 7.94 7.17
CA GLN A 35 0.75 7.64 7.71
C GLN A 35 1.59 6.87 6.71
N VAL A 36 1.00 5.88 6.07
CA VAL A 36 1.70 5.09 5.05
C VAL A 36 2.16 6.00 3.92
N ARG A 37 1.27 6.87 3.46
CA ARG A 37 1.59 7.77 2.37
C ARG A 37 2.74 8.70 2.74
N ARG A 38 2.72 9.26 3.94
CA ARG A 38 3.78 10.16 4.39
C ARG A 38 5.13 9.46 4.43
N ARG A 39 5.14 8.24 4.96
CA ARG A 39 6.38 7.47 5.01
C ARG A 39 6.90 7.17 3.62
N ALA A 40 6.01 6.79 2.72
CA ALA A 40 6.40 6.48 1.35
C ALA A 40 6.94 7.72 0.63
N VAL A 41 6.26 8.85 0.80
CA VAL A 41 6.70 10.09 0.17
C VAL A 41 8.09 10.48 0.68
N THR A 42 8.29 10.41 1.98
CA THR A 42 9.58 10.76 2.56
C THR A 42 10.69 9.85 2.04
N THR A 43 10.42 8.54 2.04
CA THR A 43 11.41 7.59 1.56
C THR A 43 11.72 7.81 0.08
N TYR A 44 10.68 8.00 -0.72
CA TYR A 44 10.86 8.19 -2.14
C TYR A 44 11.62 9.48 -2.45
N ALA A 45 11.41 10.51 -1.63
CA ALA A 45 12.05 11.81 -1.84
C ALA A 45 13.50 11.83 -1.40
N THR A 46 13.90 10.94 -0.47
CA THR A 46 15.21 11.07 0.18
C THR A 46 16.12 9.87 0.02
N ARG A 47 15.61 8.71 -0.31
CA ARG A 47 16.42 7.49 -0.31
C ARG A 47 16.24 6.72 -1.61
N TRP A 48 17.14 6.97 -2.54
CA TRP A 48 17.12 6.33 -3.85
C TRP A 48 18.20 5.26 -3.97
N ASP A 49 18.37 4.49 -2.91
CA ASP A 49 19.34 3.40 -2.86
C ASP A 49 18.62 2.10 -2.49
N GLU A 50 19.39 1.05 -2.25
CA GLU A 50 18.81 -0.22 -1.82
C GLU A 50 18.02 -0.07 -0.54
N GLY A 51 18.51 0.76 0.38
CA GLY A 51 17.80 1.00 1.61
C GLY A 51 16.43 1.59 1.37
N GLY A 52 16.33 2.52 0.42
CA GLY A 52 15.05 3.10 0.05
C GLY A 52 14.12 2.07 -0.56
N GLN A 53 14.66 1.21 -1.44
CA GLN A 53 13.86 0.15 -2.03
C GLN A 53 13.34 -0.81 -0.97
N HIS A 54 14.19 -1.21 -0.04
CA HIS A 54 13.78 -2.07 1.06
C HIS A 54 12.71 -1.41 1.91
N GLU A 55 12.88 -0.13 2.18
CA GLU A 55 11.92 0.58 3.02
C GLU A 55 10.56 0.68 2.34
N LEU A 56 10.53 1.02 1.05
CA LEU A 56 9.26 1.09 0.34
C LEU A 56 8.58 -0.27 0.27
N GLY A 57 9.37 -1.32 0.03
CA GLY A 57 8.83 -2.67 0.02
C GLY A 57 8.26 -3.06 1.36
N ARG A 58 8.93 -2.68 2.44
CA ARG A 58 8.47 -2.96 3.79
C ARG A 58 7.20 -2.20 4.11
N ILE A 59 7.18 -0.91 3.74
CA ILE A 59 5.99 -0.08 3.93
C ILE A 59 4.81 -0.72 3.22
N ASN A 60 5.03 -1.15 1.99
CA ASN A 60 3.95 -1.75 1.21
C ASN A 60 3.49 -3.07 1.81
N ARG A 61 4.42 -3.91 2.27
CA ARG A 61 4.04 -5.18 2.90
C ARG A 61 3.21 -4.95 4.15
N ASP A 62 3.63 -4.00 4.98
CA ASP A 62 2.90 -3.69 6.20
C ASP A 62 1.50 -3.16 5.86
N ALA A 63 1.43 -2.30 4.85
CA ALA A 63 0.16 -1.74 4.42
C ALA A 63 -0.76 -2.81 3.86
N LEU A 64 -0.21 -3.73 3.07
CA LEU A 64 -1.00 -4.83 2.52
C LEU A 64 -1.50 -5.76 3.63
N ARG A 65 -0.68 -5.97 4.64
CA ARG A 65 -1.09 -6.79 5.77
C ARG A 65 -2.26 -6.13 6.50
N ARG A 66 -2.19 -4.84 6.68
CA ARG A 66 -3.30 -4.11 7.29
C ARG A 66 -4.54 -4.20 6.42
N LEU A 67 -4.37 -4.02 5.12
CA LEU A 67 -5.48 -4.11 4.19
C LEU A 67 -6.13 -5.49 4.23
N ALA A 68 -5.31 -6.55 4.30
CA ALA A 68 -5.82 -7.90 4.36
C ALA A 68 -6.61 -8.16 5.64
N SER A 69 -6.29 -7.45 6.71
CA SER A 69 -7.00 -7.62 7.98
C SER A 69 -8.24 -6.75 8.08
N CYS A 70 -8.43 -5.81 7.14
CA CYS A 70 -9.62 -4.97 7.11
C CYS A 70 -10.78 -5.79 6.60
N ARG A 71 -11.93 -5.65 7.24
CA ARG A 71 -13.14 -6.28 6.75
C ARG A 71 -14.06 -5.20 6.26
N PRO A 72 -14.71 -5.43 5.12
CA PRO A 72 -15.71 -4.48 4.68
C PRO A 72 -16.72 -4.32 5.80
N ALA A 73 -17.06 -3.12 6.04
CA ALA A 73 -18.06 -2.88 7.05
C ALA A 73 -19.23 -3.76 6.70
N ALA A 74 -19.52 -4.36 7.40
CA ALA A 74 -20.31 -5.41 7.08
C ALA A 74 -21.41 -5.28 6.20
N GLY A 75 -20.92 -5.40 6.13
CA GLY A 75 -21.36 -5.72 5.67
C GLY A 75 -21.31 -6.09 4.97
N PHE A 76 -21.01 -5.88 4.73
CA PHE A 76 -21.02 -6.22 4.30
C PHE A 76 -21.17 -6.90 3.99
N ALA A 77 -21.39 -7.17 3.91
CA ALA A 77 -21.53 -7.94 3.77
C ALA A 77 -21.94 -8.36 3.34
N LEU A 78 -22.22 -8.26 2.98
CA LEU A 78 -22.61 -8.81 2.81
C LEU A 78 -22.77 -9.18 2.28
N GLU A 79 -22.65 -9.03 2.07
CA GLU A 79 -22.67 -9.61 1.92
C GLU A 79 -22.75 -10.12 1.70
N ALA A 80 -22.77 -10.03 1.46
CA ALA A 80 -22.85 -10.74 1.52
C ALA A 80 -23.18 -11.14 1.30
N SER A 81 -23.29 -11.05 1.21
CA SER A 81 -23.69 -11.63 1.27
C SER A 81 -23.90 -11.90 0.79
N ALA A 82 -24.02 -11.84 0.48
CA ALA A 82 -24.28 -12.34 0.27
C ALA A 82 -24.35 -12.81 -0.30
N GLU A 83 -24.53 -12.89 -0.48
CA GLU A 83 -24.63 -13.57 -0.67
C GLU A 83 -24.83 -14.14 -0.88
N PRO A 84 -25.26 -14.16 -1.15
CA PRO A 84 -25.55 -14.75 -1.12
C PRO A 84 -25.47 -15.16 -1.07
N SER A 85 -25.57 -15.35 -1.14
CA SER A 85 -25.71 -15.92 -0.95
C SER A 85 -25.74 -16.15 -0.87
#